data_630ea01879b4ad753c14b04398492f5a
#
_entry.id   630ea01879b4ad753c14b04398492f5a
#
_cell.length_a   1.000
_cell.length_b   1.000
_cell.length_c   1.000
_cell.angle_alpha   90.00
_cell.angle_beta   90.00
_cell.angle_gamma   90.00
#
_symmetry.space_group_name_H-M   'P 1'
#
loop_
_entity.id
_entity.type
_entity.pdbx_description
1 polymer ?
#
loop_
_entity_poly.entity_id
_entity_poly.type
_entity_poly.pdbx_seq_one_letter_code
_entity_poly.pdbx_strand_id
1 'polypeptide(L)'
;VVVGDRVAWQATGDEGSIERVEPRRNLFYRQDEIRTKSFAANLDQILVLIAADPEFSERQLARSLIAAEAEGIPVLIVLNKSDLQPGFDQAWERLESYRRMGCEVLPLRLKGQTAAENELGLIELEQHLAGKTTLVLGPSGVGKSTLVNRLVPHAKALTGEISRALNSGKHTTTSTTWYWVDGGTSGARSTGLIDSPGFQEFGLYHIDAAHLPQ
;
A
#
# COMPACT_ATOMS: atom_id res chain seq x y z
N VAL A 1 -1.72 10.96 16.81
CA VAL A 1 -0.67 10.04 16.39
C VAL A 1 -1.22 9.15 15.29
N VAL A 2 -0.46 8.95 14.22
CA VAL A 2 -0.77 8.04 13.13
C VAL A 2 0.36 7.04 12.95
N VAL A 3 0.12 5.95 12.22
CA VAL A 3 1.18 4.97 11.92
C VAL A 3 2.31 5.65 11.15
N GLY A 4 3.56 5.38 11.52
CA GLY A 4 4.75 6.02 10.95
C GLY A 4 5.21 7.28 11.68
N ASP A 5 4.45 7.80 12.64
CA ASP A 5 4.93 8.91 13.48
C ASP A 5 6.15 8.49 14.30
N ARG A 6 7.11 9.38 14.37
CA ARG A 6 8.20 9.31 15.34
C ARG A 6 7.76 10.06 16.60
N VAL A 7 7.91 9.41 17.75
CA VAL A 7 7.43 9.97 19.01
C VAL A 7 8.54 9.98 20.05
N ALA A 8 8.61 11.05 20.84
CA ALA A 8 9.29 11.02 22.12
C ALA A 8 8.30 10.46 23.15
N TRP A 9 8.76 9.51 23.96
CA TRP A 9 7.92 8.86 24.96
C TRP A 9 8.69 8.64 26.25
N GLN A 10 7.99 8.57 27.36
CA GLN A 10 8.54 8.29 28.67
C GLN A 10 7.92 7.00 29.22
N ALA A 11 8.76 6.12 29.74
CA ALA A 11 8.30 4.91 30.43
C ALA A 11 7.71 5.29 31.82
N THR A 12 6.51 4.78 32.11
CA THR A 12 5.82 4.97 33.39
C THR A 12 5.39 3.60 33.91
N GLY A 13 6.29 2.90 34.62
CA GLY A 13 6.05 1.53 35.05
C GLY A 13 5.97 0.58 33.86
N ASP A 14 4.87 -0.16 33.75
CA ASP A 14 4.61 -1.11 32.65
C ASP A 14 4.00 -0.43 31.41
N GLU A 15 3.76 0.87 31.45
CA GLU A 15 3.17 1.66 30.37
C GLU A 15 4.14 2.75 29.90
N GLY A 16 3.82 3.38 28.77
CA GLY A 16 4.55 4.52 28.23
C GLY A 16 3.61 5.65 27.85
N SER A 17 3.97 6.90 28.18
CA SER A 17 3.25 8.09 27.74
C SER A 17 3.99 8.75 26.57
N ILE A 18 3.26 9.10 25.50
CA ILE A 18 3.81 9.89 24.41
C ILE A 18 3.86 11.34 24.85
N GLU A 19 5.06 11.92 24.89
CA GLU A 19 5.27 13.32 25.27
C GLU A 19 5.09 14.27 24.07
N ARG A 20 5.62 13.86 22.91
CA ARG A 20 5.46 14.65 21.69
C ARG A 20 5.57 13.79 20.43
N VAL A 21 4.99 14.28 19.35
CA VAL A 21 5.18 13.77 17.99
C VAL A 21 6.26 14.61 17.32
N GLU A 22 7.29 13.96 16.75
CA GLU A 22 8.34 14.65 15.99
C GLU A 22 7.77 15.22 14.68
N PRO A 23 8.42 16.25 14.08
CA PRO A 23 8.02 16.77 12.78
C PRO A 23 7.96 15.68 11.72
N ARG A 24 6.88 15.65 10.98
CA ARG A 24 6.65 14.70 9.87
C ARG A 24 7.35 15.20 8.62
N ARG A 25 7.93 14.28 7.81
CA ARG A 25 8.37 14.58 6.44
C ARG A 25 7.18 14.74 5.49
N ASN A 26 6.22 13.86 5.63
CA ASN A 26 4.96 13.85 4.88
C ASN A 26 3.87 13.16 5.70
N LEU A 27 2.62 13.35 5.28
CA LEU A 27 1.46 12.70 5.86
C LEU A 27 0.49 12.33 4.75
N PHE A 28 0.32 11.04 4.48
CA PHE A 28 -0.66 10.60 3.51
C PHE A 28 -2.05 10.49 4.13
N TYR A 29 -2.99 11.25 3.58
CA TYR A 29 -4.38 11.31 4.05
C TYR A 29 -5.35 11.51 2.89
N ARG A 30 -6.61 11.28 3.13
CA ARG A 30 -7.70 11.69 2.25
C ARG A 30 -8.62 12.64 2.97
N GLN A 31 -9.21 13.54 2.25
CA GLN A 31 -10.21 14.45 2.76
C GLN A 31 -11.43 14.45 1.86
N ASP A 32 -12.57 14.11 2.44
CA ASP A 32 -13.89 14.29 1.87
C ASP A 32 -14.49 15.59 2.44
N GLU A 33 -15.65 16.02 1.97
CA GLU A 33 -16.31 17.25 2.45
C GLU A 33 -16.49 17.30 3.97
N ILE A 34 -16.62 16.15 4.62
CA ILE A 34 -16.98 16.04 6.04
C ILE A 34 -15.87 15.43 6.90
N ARG A 35 -14.98 14.62 6.32
CA ARG A 35 -14.01 13.80 7.08
C ARG A 35 -12.62 13.81 6.48
N THR A 36 -11.64 13.94 7.36
CA THR A 36 -10.23 13.65 7.06
C THR A 36 -9.87 12.29 7.63
N LYS A 37 -9.26 11.43 6.83
CA LYS A 37 -8.70 10.14 7.26
C LYS A 37 -7.22 10.09 6.94
N SER A 38 -6.39 10.15 7.97
CA SER A 38 -4.96 9.92 7.84
C SER A 38 -4.66 8.43 7.77
N PHE A 39 -3.74 8.05 6.88
CA PHE A 39 -3.30 6.67 6.70
C PHE A 39 -1.97 6.42 7.39
N ALA A 40 -0.94 7.18 7.02
CA ALA A 40 0.40 7.01 7.55
C ALA A 40 1.25 8.28 7.34
N ALA A 41 2.31 8.40 8.13
CA ALA A 41 3.29 9.48 8.06
C ALA A 41 4.70 8.95 7.81
N ASN A 42 5.60 9.85 7.37
CA ASN A 42 7.03 9.57 7.16
C ASN A 42 7.30 8.45 6.17
N LEU A 43 6.51 8.40 5.09
CA LEU A 43 6.59 7.42 4.03
C LEU A 43 7.77 7.72 3.09
N ASP A 44 8.41 6.66 2.61
CA ASP A 44 9.39 6.72 1.52
C ASP A 44 8.73 6.47 0.16
N GLN A 45 7.66 5.68 0.14
CA GLN A 45 6.86 5.42 -1.06
C GLN A 45 5.46 4.89 -0.74
N ILE A 46 4.59 4.92 -1.73
CA ILE A 46 3.28 4.27 -1.74
C ILE A 46 3.28 3.18 -2.81
N LEU A 47 2.87 1.98 -2.43
CA LEU A 47 2.59 0.89 -3.35
C LEU A 47 1.09 0.84 -3.62
N VAL A 48 0.68 1.11 -4.85
CA VAL A 48 -0.72 0.98 -5.28
C VAL A 48 -0.89 -0.39 -5.94
N LEU A 49 -1.48 -1.32 -5.20
CA LEU A 49 -1.77 -2.66 -5.68
C LEU A 49 -3.12 -2.68 -6.38
N ILE A 50 -3.11 -2.99 -7.66
CA ILE A 50 -4.28 -3.19 -8.52
C ILE A 50 -4.24 -4.59 -9.14
N ALA A 51 -5.29 -5.00 -9.83
CA ALA A 51 -5.34 -6.31 -10.47
C ALA A 51 -6.11 -6.24 -11.80
N ALA A 52 -5.94 -7.28 -12.63
CA ALA A 52 -6.76 -7.48 -13.80
C ALA A 52 -8.21 -7.88 -13.42
N ASP A 53 -8.34 -8.58 -12.28
CA ASP A 53 -9.63 -8.97 -11.69
C ASP A 53 -9.54 -8.88 -10.14
N PRO A 54 -10.40 -8.11 -9.45
CA PRO A 54 -11.39 -7.18 -10.01
C PRO A 54 -10.72 -6.08 -10.85
N GLU A 55 -11.38 -5.66 -11.92
CA GLU A 55 -10.89 -4.61 -12.80
C GLU A 55 -10.63 -3.32 -12.03
N PHE A 56 -9.46 -2.73 -12.24
CA PHE A 56 -9.09 -1.52 -11.52
C PHE A 56 -9.80 -0.27 -12.10
N SER A 57 -10.09 0.67 -11.21
CA SER A 57 -10.63 1.97 -11.58
C SER A 57 -9.50 2.97 -11.84
N GLU A 58 -9.38 3.47 -13.07
CA GLU A 58 -8.41 4.52 -13.41
C GLU A 58 -8.65 5.79 -12.60
N ARG A 59 -9.91 6.11 -12.31
CA ARG A 59 -10.26 7.25 -11.46
C ARG A 59 -9.69 7.10 -10.05
N GLN A 60 -9.74 5.89 -9.46
CA GLN A 60 -9.17 5.66 -8.13
C GLN A 60 -7.63 5.69 -8.19
N LEU A 61 -7.04 5.09 -9.22
CA LEU A 61 -5.60 5.12 -9.44
C LEU A 61 -5.10 6.56 -9.58
N ALA A 62 -5.69 7.34 -10.49
CA ALA A 62 -5.32 8.74 -10.71
C ALA A 62 -5.43 9.58 -9.42
N ARG A 63 -6.51 9.40 -8.64
CA ARG A 63 -6.67 10.10 -7.36
C ARG A 63 -5.60 9.73 -6.33
N SER A 64 -5.18 8.47 -6.30
CA SER A 64 -4.10 8.03 -5.41
C SER A 64 -2.76 8.65 -5.80
N LEU A 65 -2.49 8.75 -7.12
CA LEU A 65 -1.28 9.39 -7.65
C LEU A 65 -1.26 10.89 -7.33
N ILE A 66 -2.36 11.60 -7.57
CA ILE A 66 -2.49 13.03 -7.27
C ILE A 66 -2.27 13.30 -5.77
N ALA A 67 -2.86 12.46 -4.90
CA ALA A 67 -2.68 12.63 -3.46
C ALA A 67 -1.24 12.36 -3.00
N ALA A 68 -0.57 11.40 -3.63
CA ALA A 68 0.83 11.09 -3.33
C ALA A 68 1.76 12.21 -3.81
N GLU A 69 1.52 12.72 -5.02
CA GLU A 69 2.27 13.83 -5.62
C GLU A 69 2.17 15.10 -4.77
N ALA A 70 0.98 15.43 -4.29
CA ALA A 70 0.76 16.59 -3.43
C ALA A 70 1.58 16.55 -2.13
N GLU A 71 1.92 15.36 -1.64
CA GLU A 71 2.74 15.13 -0.45
C GLU A 71 4.22 14.79 -0.80
N GLY A 72 4.59 14.83 -2.09
CA GLY A 72 5.93 14.51 -2.57
C GLY A 72 6.33 13.05 -2.30
N ILE A 73 5.38 12.12 -2.35
CA ILE A 73 5.62 10.71 -2.05
C ILE A 73 5.66 9.92 -3.36
N PRO A 74 6.79 9.25 -3.71
CA PRO A 74 6.88 8.39 -4.87
C PRO A 74 5.86 7.26 -4.86
N VAL A 75 5.34 6.90 -6.04
CA VAL A 75 4.37 5.82 -6.18
C VAL A 75 4.93 4.69 -7.04
N LEU A 76 4.79 3.47 -6.57
CA LEU A 76 5.00 2.22 -7.30
C LEU A 76 3.63 1.60 -7.58
N ILE A 77 3.28 1.41 -8.85
CA ILE A 77 2.07 0.71 -9.26
C ILE A 77 2.41 -0.76 -9.44
N VAL A 78 1.63 -1.65 -8.84
CA VAL A 78 1.81 -3.09 -8.99
C VAL A 78 0.54 -3.71 -9.52
N LEU A 79 0.60 -4.26 -10.75
CA LEU A 79 -0.51 -4.98 -11.38
C LEU A 79 -0.39 -6.48 -11.07
N ASN A 80 -1.24 -6.95 -10.17
CA ASN A 80 -1.28 -8.35 -9.75
C ASN A 80 -2.16 -9.21 -10.66
N LYS A 81 -2.04 -10.53 -10.48
CA LYS A 81 -2.77 -11.57 -11.21
C LYS A 81 -2.39 -11.64 -12.69
N SER A 82 -1.08 -11.59 -12.98
CA SER A 82 -0.57 -11.70 -14.36
C SER A 82 -0.86 -13.05 -15.03
N ASP A 83 -1.40 -13.99 -14.28
CA ASP A 83 -1.89 -15.28 -14.77
C ASP A 83 -3.30 -15.21 -15.41
N LEU A 84 -4.03 -14.13 -15.22
CA LEU A 84 -5.40 -13.99 -15.73
C LEU A 84 -5.42 -13.38 -17.13
N GLN A 85 -5.17 -14.20 -18.15
CA GLN A 85 -5.21 -13.79 -19.54
C GLN A 85 -6.62 -14.00 -20.14
N PRO A 86 -7.08 -13.13 -21.08
CA PRO A 86 -6.42 -11.94 -21.65
C PRO A 86 -6.60 -10.64 -20.80
N GLY A 87 -7.28 -10.71 -19.65
CA GLY A 87 -7.61 -9.54 -18.84
C GLY A 87 -6.38 -8.80 -18.34
N PHE A 88 -5.29 -9.52 -18.07
CA PHE A 88 -4.04 -8.90 -17.65
C PHE A 88 -3.42 -8.02 -18.75
N ASP A 89 -3.38 -8.50 -20.00
CA ASP A 89 -2.82 -7.73 -21.12
C ASP A 89 -3.61 -6.45 -21.36
N GLN A 90 -4.94 -6.53 -21.30
CA GLN A 90 -5.82 -5.35 -21.41
C GLN A 90 -5.56 -4.35 -20.28
N ALA A 91 -5.43 -4.82 -19.05
CA ALA A 91 -5.10 -4.00 -17.90
C ALA A 91 -3.70 -3.38 -18.04
N TRP A 92 -2.73 -4.14 -18.56
CA TRP A 92 -1.37 -3.67 -18.81
C TRP A 92 -1.31 -2.58 -19.88
N GLU A 93 -2.06 -2.72 -20.98
CA GLU A 93 -2.18 -1.69 -22.02
C GLU A 93 -2.77 -0.38 -21.47
N ARG A 94 -3.80 -0.46 -20.63
CA ARG A 94 -4.40 0.72 -19.97
C ARG A 94 -3.41 1.49 -19.10
N LEU A 95 -2.39 0.83 -18.59
CA LEU A 95 -1.32 1.47 -17.79
C LEU A 95 -0.22 2.11 -18.64
N GLU A 96 -0.29 2.03 -19.98
CA GLU A 96 0.71 2.59 -20.88
C GLU A 96 0.86 4.11 -20.70
N SER A 97 -0.24 4.84 -20.52
CA SER A 97 -0.21 6.29 -20.29
C SER A 97 0.54 6.65 -19.01
N TYR A 98 0.36 5.86 -17.96
CA TYR A 98 1.06 6.06 -16.67
C TYR A 98 2.56 5.78 -16.80
N ARG A 99 2.96 4.72 -17.52
CA ARG A 99 4.37 4.43 -17.80
C ARG A 99 5.02 5.55 -18.60
N ARG A 100 4.34 6.10 -19.61
CA ARG A 100 4.84 7.26 -20.39
C ARG A 100 4.99 8.53 -19.55
N MET A 101 4.18 8.71 -18.52
CA MET A 101 4.35 9.80 -17.56
C MET A 101 5.47 9.54 -16.54
N GLY A 102 6.18 8.40 -16.63
CA GLY A 102 7.28 8.06 -15.73
C GLY A 102 6.87 7.30 -14.48
N CYS A 103 5.61 6.87 -14.38
CA CYS A 103 5.21 5.99 -13.27
C CYS A 103 5.85 4.61 -13.43
N GLU A 104 6.42 4.12 -12.35
CA GLU A 104 6.94 2.76 -12.28
C GLU A 104 5.79 1.77 -12.14
N VAL A 105 5.76 0.75 -13.01
CA VAL A 105 4.69 -0.25 -13.04
C VAL A 105 5.28 -1.64 -13.10
N LEU A 106 5.01 -2.47 -12.10
CA LEU A 106 5.50 -3.85 -12.02
C LEU A 106 4.36 -4.86 -12.20
N PRO A 107 4.57 -5.92 -13.00
CA PRO A 107 3.67 -7.06 -13.04
C PRO A 107 3.93 -7.96 -11.82
N LEU A 108 2.86 -8.54 -11.26
CA LEU A 108 2.97 -9.44 -10.11
C LEU A 108 2.05 -10.65 -10.26
N ARG A 109 2.50 -11.79 -9.75
CA ARG A 109 1.72 -13.02 -9.60
C ARG A 109 1.93 -13.59 -8.21
N LEU A 110 0.91 -13.49 -7.35
CA LEU A 110 0.99 -13.97 -5.97
C LEU A 110 0.50 -15.41 -5.80
N LYS A 111 -0.31 -15.92 -6.73
CA LYS A 111 -0.84 -17.28 -6.75
C LYS A 111 -0.48 -17.94 -8.09
N GLY A 112 0.62 -18.67 -8.15
CA GLY A 112 1.04 -19.45 -9.31
C GLY A 112 1.00 -20.94 -9.03
N GLN A 113 1.13 -21.75 -10.10
CA GLN A 113 1.15 -23.21 -10.00
C GLN A 113 2.51 -23.73 -9.51
N THR A 114 3.58 -22.96 -9.73
CA THR A 114 4.94 -23.31 -9.31
C THR A 114 5.56 -22.21 -8.44
N ALA A 115 6.48 -22.58 -7.54
CA ALA A 115 7.21 -21.64 -6.71
C ALA A 115 8.02 -20.64 -7.57
N ALA A 116 8.69 -21.11 -8.62
CA ALA A 116 9.50 -20.28 -9.50
C ALA A 116 8.70 -19.18 -10.23
N GLU A 117 7.45 -19.44 -10.63
CA GLU A 117 6.59 -18.43 -11.25
C GLU A 117 6.16 -17.33 -10.29
N ASN A 118 6.11 -17.65 -9.00
CA ASN A 118 5.75 -16.70 -7.95
C ASN A 118 6.94 -15.84 -7.49
N GLU A 119 8.16 -16.30 -7.73
CA GLU A 119 9.36 -15.67 -7.17
C GLU A 119 9.83 -14.47 -7.98
N LEU A 120 9.77 -14.51 -9.32
CA LEU A 120 10.37 -13.45 -10.16
C LEU A 120 9.80 -12.07 -9.88
N GLY A 121 8.50 -11.90 -9.96
CA GLY A 121 7.87 -10.60 -9.68
C GLY A 121 7.98 -10.18 -8.20
N LEU A 122 8.03 -11.16 -7.29
CA LEU A 122 8.17 -10.88 -5.87
C LEU A 122 9.58 -10.42 -5.51
N ILE A 123 10.62 -11.02 -6.08
CA ILE A 123 12.02 -10.60 -5.88
C ILE A 123 12.23 -9.17 -6.37
N GLU A 124 11.72 -8.83 -7.55
CA GLU A 124 11.79 -7.47 -8.07
C GLU A 124 11.07 -6.48 -7.16
N LEU A 125 9.88 -6.84 -6.69
CA LEU A 125 9.14 -6.02 -5.74
C LEU A 125 9.92 -5.84 -4.42
N GLU A 126 10.50 -6.90 -3.86
CA GLU A 126 11.30 -6.82 -2.63
C GLU A 126 12.50 -5.87 -2.78
N GLN A 127 13.14 -5.82 -3.96
CA GLN A 127 14.20 -4.85 -4.25
C GLN A 127 13.70 -3.41 -4.21
N HIS A 128 12.49 -3.14 -4.73
CA HIS A 128 11.86 -1.82 -4.66
C HIS A 128 11.45 -1.41 -3.25
N LEU A 129 11.17 -2.38 -2.39
CA LEU A 129 10.78 -2.14 -0.99
C LEU A 129 11.98 -2.00 -0.04
N ALA A 130 13.15 -2.54 -0.40
CA ALA A 130 14.30 -2.65 0.47
C ALA A 130 14.73 -1.30 1.07
N GLY A 131 14.84 -1.24 2.40
CA GLY A 131 15.25 -0.06 3.15
C GLY A 131 14.24 1.08 3.19
N LYS A 132 13.02 0.87 2.70
CA LYS A 132 11.97 1.90 2.62
C LYS A 132 10.81 1.62 3.54
N THR A 133 10.12 2.68 3.93
CA THR A 133 8.80 2.63 4.57
C THR A 133 7.74 2.78 3.51
N THR A 134 7.03 1.70 3.23
CA THR A 134 6.04 1.62 2.13
C THR A 134 4.62 1.46 2.66
N LEU A 135 3.73 2.37 2.26
CA LEU A 135 2.28 2.22 2.48
C LEU A 135 1.67 1.42 1.32
N VAL A 136 0.98 0.32 1.65
CA VAL A 136 0.26 -0.48 0.66
C VAL A 136 -1.19 -0.03 0.58
N LEU A 137 -1.57 0.44 -0.61
CA LEU A 137 -2.94 0.80 -0.97
C LEU A 137 -3.49 -0.21 -1.98
N GLY A 138 -4.79 -0.42 -1.96
CA GLY A 138 -5.45 -1.24 -2.97
C GLY A 138 -6.90 -1.54 -2.61
N PRO A 139 -7.77 -1.70 -3.61
CA PRO A 139 -9.17 -2.08 -3.38
C PRO A 139 -9.29 -3.52 -2.85
N SER A 140 -10.49 -3.89 -2.45
CA SER A 140 -10.76 -5.26 -2.00
C SER A 140 -10.59 -6.26 -3.15
N GLY A 141 -10.02 -7.42 -2.87
CA GLY A 141 -9.91 -8.53 -3.84
C GLY A 141 -8.69 -8.50 -4.77
N VAL A 142 -7.87 -7.43 -4.76
CA VAL A 142 -6.65 -7.34 -5.60
C VAL A 142 -5.48 -8.19 -5.13
N GLY A 143 -5.56 -8.75 -3.90
CA GLY A 143 -4.50 -9.60 -3.33
C GLY A 143 -3.65 -8.94 -2.26
N LYS A 144 -4.06 -7.81 -1.68
CA LYS A 144 -3.29 -7.05 -0.68
C LYS A 144 -2.88 -7.90 0.53
N SER A 145 -3.83 -8.58 1.18
CA SER A 145 -3.52 -9.47 2.32
C SER A 145 -2.62 -10.65 1.92
N THR A 146 -2.74 -11.16 0.69
CA THR A 146 -1.85 -12.19 0.17
C THR A 146 -0.42 -11.65 0.02
N LEU A 147 -0.27 -10.43 -0.51
CA LEU A 147 1.03 -9.76 -0.62
C LEU A 147 1.67 -9.56 0.76
N VAL A 148 0.91 -8.98 1.70
CA VAL A 148 1.37 -8.77 3.07
C VAL A 148 1.86 -10.07 3.71
N ASN A 149 1.10 -11.16 3.59
CA ASN A 149 1.47 -12.47 4.14
C ASN A 149 2.68 -13.12 3.44
N ARG A 150 2.94 -12.77 2.18
CA ARG A 150 4.14 -13.22 1.45
C ARG A 150 5.39 -12.49 1.92
N LEU A 151 5.29 -11.17 2.06
CA LEU A 151 6.41 -10.32 2.50
C LEU A 151 6.67 -10.44 4.01
N VAL A 152 5.63 -10.70 4.79
CA VAL A 152 5.67 -10.79 6.26
C VAL A 152 4.88 -12.03 6.70
N PRO A 153 5.50 -13.22 6.72
CA PRO A 153 4.80 -14.47 7.03
C PRO A 153 4.08 -14.49 8.38
N HIS A 154 4.56 -13.68 9.33
CA HIS A 154 3.96 -13.58 10.68
C HIS A 154 2.83 -12.55 10.78
N ALA A 155 2.54 -11.80 9.73
CA ALA A 155 1.50 -10.76 9.74
C ALA A 155 0.11 -11.30 10.03
N LYS A 156 -0.18 -12.57 9.64
CA LYS A 156 -1.50 -13.21 9.76
C LYS A 156 -2.64 -12.33 9.21
N ALA A 157 -2.34 -11.54 8.16
CA ALA A 157 -3.33 -10.71 7.51
C ALA A 157 -4.46 -11.59 6.95
N LEU A 158 -5.71 -11.19 7.20
CA LEU A 158 -6.87 -11.94 6.75
C LEU A 158 -6.97 -11.91 5.22
N THR A 159 -6.86 -13.07 4.58
CA THR A 159 -7.08 -13.19 3.15
C THR A 159 -8.58 -13.22 2.81
N GLY A 160 -8.93 -12.81 1.58
CA GLY A 160 -10.33 -12.65 1.16
C GLY A 160 -11.19 -13.92 1.24
N GLU A 161 -10.59 -15.11 1.22
CA GLU A 161 -11.30 -16.37 1.41
C GLU A 161 -11.78 -16.56 2.84
N ILE A 162 -10.93 -16.20 3.82
CA ILE A 162 -11.27 -16.23 5.25
C ILE A 162 -12.25 -15.10 5.56
N SER A 163 -12.09 -13.93 4.95
CA SER A 163 -12.99 -12.81 5.10
C SER A 163 -14.40 -13.08 4.56
N ARG A 164 -14.55 -13.89 3.51
CA ARG A 164 -15.88 -14.35 3.01
C ARG A 164 -16.52 -15.37 3.95
N ALA A 165 -15.74 -16.26 4.54
CA ALA A 165 -16.24 -17.27 5.50
C ALA A 165 -16.64 -16.64 6.85
N LEU A 166 -15.97 -15.56 7.28
CA LEU A 166 -16.29 -14.81 8.48
C LEU A 166 -17.35 -13.72 8.23
N ASN A 167 -17.68 -13.41 6.97
CA ASN A 167 -18.60 -12.34 6.58
C ASN A 167 -20.06 -12.77 6.51
N SER A 168 -20.55 -13.38 7.54
CA SER A 168 -21.93 -13.05 7.94
C SER A 168 -22.03 -11.69 8.68
N GLY A 169 -20.98 -10.89 8.73
CA GLY A 169 -20.98 -9.56 9.33
C GLY A 169 -19.60 -8.93 9.42
N LYS A 170 -19.35 -7.95 8.54
CA LYS A 170 -18.40 -6.84 8.68
C LYS A 170 -17.05 -7.12 9.39
N HIS A 171 -16.00 -7.49 8.65
CA HIS A 171 -14.62 -7.14 9.04
C HIS A 171 -13.71 -7.03 7.83
N THR A 172 -13.74 -5.88 7.17
CA THR A 172 -12.60 -5.33 6.43
C THR A 172 -11.57 -4.86 7.46
N THR A 173 -10.27 -5.00 7.17
CA THR A 173 -9.20 -4.41 7.97
C THR A 173 -9.58 -2.95 8.29
N THR A 174 -9.85 -2.66 9.55
CA THR A 174 -10.36 -1.34 9.97
C THR A 174 -9.26 -0.41 10.44
N SER A 175 -8.05 -0.94 10.67
CA SER A 175 -6.90 -0.20 11.19
C SER A 175 -5.70 -0.32 10.27
N THR A 176 -4.91 0.74 10.19
CA THR A 176 -3.59 0.74 9.55
C THR A 176 -2.61 0.03 10.47
N THR A 177 -1.81 -0.91 9.94
CA THR A 177 -0.88 -1.71 10.71
C THR A 177 0.52 -1.66 10.11
N TRP A 178 1.54 -1.44 10.95
CA TRP A 178 2.95 -1.49 10.57
C TRP A 178 3.51 -2.89 10.77
N TYR A 179 4.23 -3.38 9.76
CA TYR A 179 5.01 -4.60 9.80
C TYR A 179 6.47 -4.32 9.44
N TRP A 180 7.38 -5.06 10.06
CA TRP A 180 8.75 -5.12 9.59
C TRP A 180 8.90 -6.30 8.63
N VAL A 181 9.39 -6.02 7.42
CA VAL A 181 9.78 -7.07 6.50
C VAL A 181 11.14 -7.56 6.95
N ASP A 182 11.25 -8.82 7.32
CA ASP A 182 12.50 -9.42 7.77
C ASP A 182 13.50 -9.40 6.60
N GLY A 183 14.33 -8.37 6.56
CA GLY A 183 15.47 -8.28 5.66
C GLY A 183 16.53 -9.28 6.12
N GLY A 184 16.96 -10.15 5.17
CA GLY A 184 17.90 -11.23 5.41
C GLY A 184 19.06 -10.88 6.33
N THR A 185 19.73 -11.91 6.80
CA THR A 185 21.01 -12.09 7.54
C THR A 185 21.68 -10.92 8.31
N SER A 186 21.33 -9.66 8.13
CA SER A 186 22.00 -8.52 8.78
C SER A 186 21.30 -7.98 10.04
N GLY A 187 20.17 -8.52 10.46
CA GLY A 187 19.52 -8.20 11.74
C GLY A 187 18.98 -6.76 11.89
N ALA A 188 19.21 -5.86 10.95
CA ALA A 188 18.69 -4.51 10.96
C ALA A 188 17.31 -4.46 10.31
N ARG A 189 16.28 -4.17 11.09
CA ARG A 189 14.92 -3.89 10.60
C ARG A 189 14.92 -2.57 9.84
N SER A 190 15.14 -2.61 8.53
CA SER A 190 15.23 -1.42 7.68
C SER A 190 14.04 -1.22 6.76
N THR A 191 13.26 -2.28 6.47
CA THR A 191 12.13 -2.24 5.55
C THR A 191 10.83 -2.30 6.32
N GLY A 192 10.05 -1.22 6.25
CA GLY A 192 8.72 -1.10 6.86
C GLY A 192 7.62 -1.26 5.82
N LEU A 193 6.64 -2.12 6.11
CA LEU A 193 5.44 -2.27 5.31
C LEU A 193 4.23 -1.84 6.13
N ILE A 194 3.45 -0.90 5.62
CA ILE A 194 2.25 -0.40 6.27
C ILE A 194 1.04 -0.89 5.50
N ASP A 195 0.27 -1.80 6.09
CA ASP A 195 -1.00 -2.27 5.53
C ASP A 195 -2.12 -1.30 5.90
N SER A 196 -2.82 -0.78 4.91
CA SER A 196 -3.98 0.08 5.11
C SER A 196 -5.28 -0.69 4.86
N PRO A 197 -6.38 -0.28 5.49
CA PRO A 197 -7.69 -0.77 5.11
C PRO A 197 -7.92 -0.56 3.62
N GLY A 198 -8.50 -1.55 2.93
CA GLY A 198 -8.89 -1.39 1.52
C GLY A 198 -9.76 -0.12 1.35
N PHE A 199 -9.47 0.68 0.35
CA PHE A 199 -10.26 1.87 0.07
C PHE A 199 -11.14 1.65 -1.16
N GLN A 200 -12.40 2.08 -1.05
CA GLN A 200 -13.34 2.05 -2.16
C GLN A 200 -13.46 3.42 -2.83
N GLU A 201 -13.22 4.49 -2.08
CA GLU A 201 -13.25 5.87 -2.57
C GLU A 201 -12.10 6.68 -1.98
N PHE A 202 -11.54 7.58 -2.80
CA PHE A 202 -10.46 8.48 -2.42
C PHE A 202 -10.91 9.93 -2.69
N GLY A 203 -11.23 10.68 -1.63
CA GLY A 203 -11.56 12.09 -1.71
C GLY A 203 -10.29 12.95 -1.82
N LEU A 204 -10.32 13.96 -2.70
CA LEU A 204 -9.21 14.88 -2.95
C LEU A 204 -9.55 16.32 -2.55
N TYR A 205 -10.46 16.52 -1.63
CA TYR A 205 -10.98 17.85 -1.29
C TYR A 205 -9.92 18.82 -0.73
N HIS A 206 -8.80 18.26 -0.24
CA HIS A 206 -7.67 19.02 0.31
C HIS A 206 -6.64 19.45 -0.73
N ILE A 207 -6.78 19.01 -1.99
CA ILE A 207 -5.78 19.28 -3.03
C ILE A 207 -6.25 20.43 -3.89
N ASP A 208 -5.49 21.52 -3.85
CA ASP A 208 -5.69 22.65 -4.77
C ASP A 208 -5.03 22.32 -6.10
N ALA A 209 -5.83 22.33 -7.18
CA ALA A 209 -5.36 22.06 -8.54
C ALA A 209 -4.27 23.05 -9.00
N ALA A 210 -4.18 24.24 -8.40
CA ALA A 210 -3.17 25.21 -8.70
C ALA A 210 -1.75 24.82 -8.24
N HIS A 211 -1.63 23.86 -7.34
CA HIS A 211 -0.35 23.39 -6.79
C HIS A 211 0.14 22.07 -7.41
N LEU A 212 -0.59 21.52 -8.38
CA LEU A 212 -0.14 20.33 -9.11
C LEU A 212 0.86 20.74 -10.20
N PRO A 213 1.98 20.02 -10.36
CA PRO A 213 2.91 20.24 -11.46
C PRO A 213 2.20 20.06 -12.81
N GLN A 214 2.52 20.95 -13.77
CA GLN A 214 1.98 20.92 -15.13
C GLN A 214 2.71 19.91 -15.99
#